data_6e824012279e463ca2519811c2b3fcaa
#
_entry.id   6e824012279e463ca2519811c2b3fcaa
#
_cell.length_a   1.000
_cell.length_b   1.000
_cell.length_c   1.000
_cell.angle_alpha   90.00
_cell.angle_beta   90.00
_cell.angle_gamma   90.00
#
_symmetry.space_group_name_H-M   'P 1'
#
loop_
_entity.id
_entity.type
_entity.pdbx_description
1 polymer ?
#
loop_
_entity_poly.entity_id
_entity_poly.type
_entity_poly.pdbx_seq_one_letter_code
_entity_poly.pdbx_strand_id
1 'polypeptide(L)'
;MTENEFRLIFDTIPEAFDRHRGRYCPELFADLLKQSRLTARSSALELGPGTGQATEPVLATGCDYTGIELGDNFARVLERKYGRRPNFHLIHDDFITHDFGSAKFDLVYSAATIQWIPEKTAFTKTLALLKPGGMLAMFLTRRDYRTSNPALYERIQQVYDRYFKPEIPYSHGSFRYEAALNYGYTAWRKTEFHTAQVYTADEYVAFCGTHCDHIVIPEPDRSSLFAGLHRAVADSGNRIEMFDTHILMTVKKPAGAHK
;
A
#
# COMPACT_ATOMS: atom_id res chain seq x y z
N MET A 1 -18.02 -12.60 -6.53
CA MET A 1 -17.45 -11.34 -6.02
C MET A 1 -17.19 -10.45 -7.22
N THR A 2 -17.70 -9.22 -7.21
CA THR A 2 -17.44 -8.21 -8.24
C THR A 2 -16.04 -7.58 -8.02
N GLU A 3 -15.52 -6.86 -9.01
CA GLU A 3 -14.24 -6.14 -8.86
C GLU A 3 -14.29 -5.10 -7.71
N ASN A 4 -15.42 -4.43 -7.52
CA ASN A 4 -15.62 -3.49 -6.42
C ASN A 4 -15.64 -4.17 -5.05
N GLU A 5 -16.27 -5.33 -4.92
CA GLU A 5 -16.25 -6.10 -3.67
C GLU A 5 -14.83 -6.60 -3.35
N PHE A 6 -14.04 -6.92 -4.36
CA PHE A 6 -12.67 -7.35 -4.16
C PHE A 6 -11.75 -6.22 -3.68
N ARG A 7 -12.03 -4.96 -4.05
CA ARG A 7 -11.31 -3.78 -3.52
C ARG A 7 -11.53 -3.60 -2.00
N LEU A 8 -12.65 -4.09 -1.47
CA LEU A 8 -12.99 -4.03 -0.04
C LEU A 8 -12.53 -5.25 0.75
N ILE A 9 -11.86 -6.23 0.12
CA ILE A 9 -11.51 -7.49 0.78
C ILE A 9 -10.67 -7.30 2.04
N PHE A 10 -9.76 -6.33 2.04
CA PHE A 10 -8.92 -6.01 3.20
C PHE A 10 -9.71 -5.42 4.37
N ASP A 11 -10.82 -4.73 4.07
CA ASP A 11 -11.69 -4.11 5.08
C ASP A 11 -12.43 -5.15 5.94
N THR A 12 -12.43 -6.42 5.52
CA THR A 12 -12.99 -7.55 6.29
C THR A 12 -12.12 -7.98 7.46
N ILE A 13 -10.84 -7.54 7.51
CA ILE A 13 -9.86 -7.98 8.51
C ILE A 13 -9.07 -6.80 9.12
N PRO A 14 -9.71 -5.69 9.56
CA PRO A 14 -9.02 -4.44 9.89
C PRO A 14 -8.00 -4.57 11.02
N GLU A 15 -8.29 -5.34 12.07
CA GLU A 15 -7.39 -5.55 13.20
C GLU A 15 -6.16 -6.41 12.81
N ALA A 16 -6.39 -7.48 12.05
CA ALA A 16 -5.31 -8.33 11.56
C ALA A 16 -4.42 -7.57 10.57
N PHE A 17 -5.04 -6.78 9.69
CA PHE A 17 -4.33 -5.92 8.74
C PHE A 17 -3.46 -4.89 9.47
N ASP A 18 -4.00 -4.19 10.47
CA ASP A 18 -3.25 -3.19 11.24
C ASP A 18 -2.05 -3.80 12.00
N ARG A 19 -2.25 -5.00 12.56
CA ARG A 19 -1.24 -5.67 13.38
C ARG A 19 -0.14 -6.33 12.55
N HIS A 20 -0.50 -6.99 11.45
CA HIS A 20 0.40 -7.91 10.76
C HIS A 20 0.84 -7.43 9.38
N ARG A 21 0.20 -6.40 8.81
CA ARG A 21 0.65 -5.83 7.54
C ARG A 21 1.97 -5.08 7.72
N GLY A 22 2.93 -5.34 6.84
CA GLY A 22 4.25 -4.71 6.89
C GLY A 22 4.19 -3.19 6.79
N ARG A 23 5.10 -2.52 7.48
CA ARG A 23 5.31 -1.08 7.43
C ARG A 23 6.44 -0.75 6.45
N TYR A 24 6.49 0.50 6.02
CA TYR A 24 7.58 1.00 5.19
C TYR A 24 8.74 1.49 6.06
N CYS A 25 9.97 1.42 5.53
CA CYS A 25 11.15 1.87 6.27
C CYS A 25 11.21 3.40 6.43
N PRO A 26 11.84 3.89 7.50
CA PRO A 26 11.97 5.33 7.75
C PRO A 26 12.71 6.08 6.64
N GLU A 27 13.67 5.46 5.97
CA GLU A 27 14.47 6.03 4.90
C GLU A 27 13.62 6.38 3.67
N LEU A 28 12.58 5.58 3.36
CA LEU A 28 11.62 5.87 2.32
C LEU A 28 10.88 7.19 2.62
N PHE A 29 10.39 7.36 3.85
CA PHE A 29 9.71 8.59 4.24
C PHE A 29 10.65 9.79 4.30
N ALA A 30 11.89 9.60 4.74
CA ALA A 30 12.90 10.67 4.71
C ALA A 30 13.15 11.19 3.28
N ASP A 31 13.25 10.28 2.30
CA ASP A 31 13.40 10.68 0.88
C ASP A 31 12.10 11.30 0.33
N LEU A 32 10.93 10.75 0.65
CA LEU A 32 9.63 11.31 0.28
C LEU A 32 9.48 12.75 0.77
N LEU A 33 9.74 13.00 2.05
CA LEU A 33 9.60 14.33 2.67
C LEU A 33 10.64 15.31 2.14
N LYS A 34 11.87 14.86 1.90
CA LYS A 34 12.91 15.67 1.25
C LYS A 34 12.51 16.11 -0.16
N GLN A 35 11.90 15.22 -0.95
CA GLN A 35 11.47 15.52 -2.32
C GLN A 35 10.24 16.42 -2.36
N SER A 36 9.23 16.14 -1.50
CA SER A 36 7.96 16.89 -1.44
C SER A 36 8.09 18.25 -0.77
N ARG A 37 9.08 18.41 0.13
CA ARG A 37 9.31 19.64 0.91
C ARG A 37 8.05 20.10 1.68
N LEU A 38 7.27 19.14 2.19
CA LEU A 38 6.07 19.46 2.98
C LEU A 38 6.42 20.28 4.22
N THR A 39 5.53 21.20 4.53
CA THR A 39 5.55 22.05 5.72
C THR A 39 4.14 22.14 6.31
N ALA A 40 3.97 22.78 7.45
CA ALA A 40 2.66 23.03 8.03
C ALA A 40 1.74 23.95 7.17
N ARG A 41 2.25 24.52 6.08
CA ARG A 41 1.46 25.32 5.12
C ARG A 41 1.11 24.51 3.86
N SER A 42 1.57 23.29 3.77
CA SER A 42 1.34 22.40 2.62
C SER A 42 0.07 21.58 2.85
N SER A 43 -0.49 21.03 1.77
CA SER A 43 -1.58 20.08 1.81
C SER A 43 -1.18 18.75 1.14
N ALA A 44 -1.57 17.64 1.75
CA ALA A 44 -1.29 16.29 1.26
C ALA A 44 -2.56 15.45 1.18
N LEU A 45 -2.67 14.63 0.12
CA LEU A 45 -3.74 13.65 -0.05
C LEU A 45 -3.14 12.24 -0.10
N GLU A 46 -3.61 11.36 0.78
CA GLU A 46 -3.30 9.92 0.75
C GLU A 46 -4.46 9.15 0.11
N LEU A 47 -4.14 8.31 -0.87
CA LEU A 47 -5.10 7.42 -1.52
C LEU A 47 -5.10 6.05 -0.82
N GLY A 48 -6.22 5.69 -0.19
CA GLY A 48 -6.41 4.43 0.51
C GLY A 48 -5.41 4.24 1.65
N PRO A 49 -5.46 5.07 2.71
CA PRO A 49 -4.56 4.94 3.86
C PRO A 49 -4.67 3.59 4.58
N GLY A 50 -5.75 2.82 4.36
CA GLY A 50 -6.00 1.56 5.01
C GLY A 50 -6.13 1.74 6.52
N THR A 51 -5.24 1.13 7.30
CA THR A 51 -5.18 1.35 8.74
C THR A 51 -4.07 2.34 9.16
N GLY A 52 -3.52 3.12 8.21
CA GLY A 52 -2.55 4.17 8.47
C GLY A 52 -1.08 3.74 8.41
N GLN A 53 -0.74 2.77 7.56
CA GLN A 53 0.65 2.28 7.42
C GLN A 53 1.62 3.35 6.95
N ALA A 54 1.14 4.34 6.19
CA ALA A 54 1.96 5.42 5.62
C ALA A 54 1.54 6.82 6.08
N THR A 55 0.50 6.93 6.90
CA THR A 55 -0.13 8.21 7.31
C THR A 55 0.76 9.02 8.26
N GLU A 56 1.23 8.41 9.36
CA GLU A 56 1.88 9.15 10.45
C GLU A 56 3.11 9.98 10.02
N PRO A 57 4.03 9.50 9.19
CA PRO A 57 5.20 10.30 8.80
C PRO A 57 4.85 11.58 8.04
N VAL A 58 3.79 11.55 7.22
CA VAL A 58 3.31 12.72 6.48
C VAL A 58 2.52 13.66 7.39
N LEU A 59 1.60 13.11 8.18
CA LEU A 59 0.79 13.87 9.14
C LEU A 59 1.66 14.59 10.19
N ALA A 60 2.79 13.99 10.60
CA ALA A 60 3.73 14.57 11.56
C ALA A 60 4.47 15.81 11.05
N THR A 61 4.47 16.09 9.74
CA THR A 61 5.02 17.35 9.19
C THR A 61 4.20 18.58 9.58
N GLY A 62 2.98 18.38 10.12
CA GLY A 62 2.04 19.44 10.41
C GLY A 62 1.25 19.92 9.19
N CYS A 63 1.44 19.34 8.02
CA CYS A 63 0.69 19.70 6.81
C CYS A 63 -0.81 19.42 7.00
N ASP A 64 -1.64 20.10 6.22
CA ASP A 64 -3.07 19.81 6.11
C ASP A 64 -3.22 18.47 5.35
N TYR A 65 -3.47 17.41 6.14
CA TYR A 65 -3.55 16.05 5.63
C TYR A 65 -4.99 15.65 5.36
N THR A 66 -5.23 15.10 4.18
CA THR A 66 -6.49 14.46 3.82
C THR A 66 -6.20 13.00 3.42
N GLY A 67 -6.92 12.04 4.02
CA GLY A 67 -6.99 10.66 3.56
C GLY A 67 -8.32 10.40 2.86
N ILE A 68 -8.34 9.66 1.75
CA ILE A 68 -9.57 9.14 1.16
C ILE A 68 -9.55 7.61 1.24
N GLU A 69 -10.51 7.05 1.97
CA GLU A 69 -10.58 5.62 2.27
C GLU A 69 -11.94 5.05 1.88
N LEU A 70 -11.93 3.90 1.20
CA LEU A 70 -13.13 3.23 0.72
C LEU A 70 -13.79 2.36 1.80
N GLY A 71 -12.99 1.73 2.66
CA GLY A 71 -13.42 0.74 3.63
C GLY A 71 -13.99 1.34 4.90
N ASP A 72 -15.20 0.92 5.29
CA ASP A 72 -15.89 1.36 6.52
C ASP A 72 -15.07 1.09 7.80
N ASN A 73 -14.50 -0.13 7.89
CA ASN A 73 -13.77 -0.55 9.07
C ASN A 73 -12.40 0.13 9.14
N PHE A 74 -11.74 0.30 7.99
CA PHE A 74 -10.49 1.05 7.89
C PHE A 74 -10.70 2.52 8.26
N ALA A 75 -11.78 3.16 7.79
CA ALA A 75 -12.13 4.52 8.16
C ALA A 75 -12.30 4.67 9.68
N ARG A 76 -13.00 3.73 10.35
CA ARG A 76 -13.12 3.74 11.82
C ARG A 76 -11.77 3.56 12.54
N VAL A 77 -10.86 2.75 11.99
CA VAL A 77 -9.50 2.61 12.55
C VAL A 77 -8.74 3.92 12.44
N LEU A 78 -8.79 4.59 11.29
CA LEU A 78 -8.14 5.89 11.06
C LEU A 78 -8.68 6.99 11.98
N GLU A 79 -9.99 7.10 12.10
CA GLU A 79 -10.65 8.05 13.02
C GLU A 79 -10.22 7.80 14.47
N ARG A 80 -10.16 6.56 14.91
CA ARG A 80 -9.70 6.22 16.27
C ARG A 80 -8.25 6.61 16.51
N LYS A 81 -7.36 6.44 15.48
CA LYS A 81 -5.94 6.74 15.58
C LYS A 81 -5.63 8.23 15.47
N TYR A 82 -6.26 8.91 14.53
CA TYR A 82 -5.83 10.22 14.09
C TYR A 82 -6.91 11.31 14.20
N GLY A 83 -8.18 10.96 14.41
CA GLY A 83 -9.31 11.91 14.38
C GLY A 83 -9.23 13.05 15.41
N ARG A 84 -8.35 12.95 16.41
CA ARG A 84 -8.07 14.05 17.37
C ARG A 84 -6.98 15.03 16.89
N ARG A 85 -6.32 14.73 15.78
CA ARG A 85 -5.27 15.59 15.22
C ARG A 85 -5.92 16.71 14.42
N PRO A 86 -5.66 17.98 14.70
CA PRO A 86 -6.37 19.10 14.05
C PRO A 86 -6.08 19.23 12.56
N ASN A 87 -4.98 18.65 12.12
CA ASN A 87 -4.54 18.64 10.70
C ASN A 87 -4.87 17.33 9.98
N PHE A 88 -5.71 16.46 10.57
CA PHE A 88 -6.15 15.20 9.95
C PHE A 88 -7.59 15.32 9.48
N HIS A 89 -7.83 15.05 8.20
CA HIS A 89 -9.15 15.00 7.59
C HIS A 89 -9.32 13.66 6.89
N LEU A 90 -10.46 13.01 7.12
CA LEU A 90 -10.79 11.74 6.48
C LEU A 90 -12.03 11.92 5.59
N ILE A 91 -11.90 11.51 4.34
CA ILE A 91 -12.99 11.35 3.39
C ILE A 91 -13.27 9.86 3.30
N HIS A 92 -14.44 9.43 3.77
CA HIS A 92 -14.89 8.05 3.61
C HIS A 92 -15.70 7.95 2.30
N ASP A 93 -15.03 7.63 1.20
CA ASP A 93 -15.63 7.55 -0.13
C ASP A 93 -14.70 6.84 -1.13
N ASP A 94 -15.22 6.51 -2.32
CA ASP A 94 -14.40 5.97 -3.41
C ASP A 94 -13.66 7.08 -4.15
N PHE A 95 -12.33 7.04 -4.14
CA PHE A 95 -11.50 7.98 -4.91
C PHE A 95 -11.92 8.08 -6.39
N ILE A 96 -12.41 6.99 -6.98
CA ILE A 96 -12.79 6.97 -8.41
C ILE A 96 -13.93 7.96 -8.68
N THR A 97 -14.95 8.00 -7.82
CA THR A 97 -16.19 8.75 -8.00
C THR A 97 -16.23 10.06 -7.22
N HIS A 98 -15.49 10.18 -6.12
CA HIS A 98 -15.52 11.36 -5.25
C HIS A 98 -15.17 12.64 -6.01
N ASP A 99 -15.95 13.69 -5.78
CA ASP A 99 -15.67 15.04 -6.30
C ASP A 99 -14.93 15.88 -5.25
N PHE A 100 -13.66 16.15 -5.52
CA PHE A 100 -12.83 17.02 -4.67
C PHE A 100 -13.09 18.54 -4.89
N GLY A 101 -13.98 18.90 -5.79
CA GLY A 101 -14.24 20.30 -6.14
C GLY A 101 -12.96 21.03 -6.58
N SER A 102 -12.68 22.16 -5.93
CA SER A 102 -11.50 22.98 -6.22
C SER A 102 -10.25 22.62 -5.41
N ALA A 103 -10.30 21.57 -4.58
CA ALA A 103 -9.16 21.19 -3.72
C ALA A 103 -7.89 20.90 -4.56
N LYS A 104 -6.76 21.39 -4.06
CA LYS A 104 -5.43 21.20 -4.67
C LYS A 104 -4.39 20.87 -3.60
N PHE A 105 -3.52 19.92 -3.91
CA PHE A 105 -2.53 19.37 -3.01
C PHE A 105 -1.10 19.63 -3.49
N ASP A 106 -0.19 19.79 -2.55
CA ASP A 106 1.25 19.85 -2.81
C ASP A 106 1.81 18.44 -3.04
N LEU A 107 1.24 17.45 -2.31
CA LEU A 107 1.55 16.04 -2.43
C LEU A 107 0.26 15.23 -2.58
N VAL A 108 0.19 14.36 -3.59
CA VAL A 108 -0.71 13.21 -3.61
C VAL A 108 0.14 11.96 -3.49
N TYR A 109 -0.21 11.03 -2.60
CA TYR A 109 0.57 9.82 -2.47
C TYR A 109 -0.29 8.58 -2.23
N SER A 110 0.30 7.43 -2.55
CA SER A 110 -0.37 6.14 -2.47
C SER A 110 0.61 5.05 -2.05
N ALA A 111 0.28 4.39 -0.96
CA ALA A 111 1.03 3.28 -0.41
C ALA A 111 0.34 1.95 -0.79
N ALA A 112 0.73 1.36 -1.92
CA ALA A 112 0.19 0.11 -2.46
C ALA A 112 -1.35 0.13 -2.71
N THR A 113 -1.89 1.29 -3.11
CA THR A 113 -3.33 1.46 -3.40
C THR A 113 -3.61 1.85 -4.84
N ILE A 114 -2.78 2.72 -5.46
CA ILE A 114 -3.07 3.32 -6.77
C ILE A 114 -3.30 2.27 -7.88
N GLN A 115 -2.68 1.11 -7.79
CA GLN A 115 -2.82 0.01 -8.75
C GLN A 115 -4.21 -0.66 -8.72
N TRP A 116 -5.05 -0.34 -7.72
CA TRP A 116 -6.45 -0.74 -7.64
C TRP A 116 -7.40 0.20 -8.39
N ILE A 117 -6.88 1.32 -8.87
CA ILE A 117 -7.62 2.35 -9.58
C ILE A 117 -7.30 2.19 -11.07
N PRO A 118 -8.29 2.24 -11.98
CA PRO A 118 -8.02 2.21 -13.43
C PRO A 118 -6.96 3.25 -13.82
N GLU A 119 -5.92 2.84 -14.53
CA GLU A 119 -4.71 3.64 -14.81
C GLU A 119 -5.03 5.07 -15.29
N LYS A 120 -5.95 5.20 -16.25
CA LYS A 120 -6.38 6.51 -16.77
C LYS A 120 -6.94 7.39 -15.64
N THR A 121 -7.85 6.86 -14.83
CA THR A 121 -8.46 7.61 -13.71
C THR A 121 -7.39 7.97 -12.67
N ALA A 122 -6.54 7.01 -12.30
CA ALA A 122 -5.47 7.21 -11.33
C ALA A 122 -4.61 8.42 -11.70
N PHE A 123 -4.08 8.45 -12.93
CA PHE A 123 -3.15 9.50 -13.32
C PHE A 123 -3.81 10.81 -13.72
N THR A 124 -4.96 10.78 -14.42
CA THR A 124 -5.63 12.04 -14.80
C THR A 124 -6.21 12.76 -13.60
N LYS A 125 -6.83 12.03 -12.66
CA LYS A 125 -7.45 12.63 -11.48
C LYS A 125 -6.40 13.16 -10.51
N THR A 126 -5.34 12.39 -10.23
CA THR A 126 -4.24 12.86 -9.37
C THR A 126 -3.51 14.06 -9.96
N LEU A 127 -3.30 14.11 -11.30
CA LEU A 127 -2.71 15.27 -11.96
C LEU A 127 -3.61 16.50 -11.81
N ALA A 128 -4.93 16.34 -11.96
CA ALA A 128 -5.88 17.44 -11.77
C ALA A 128 -5.87 17.99 -10.34
N LEU A 129 -5.73 17.11 -9.33
CA LEU A 129 -5.70 17.47 -7.90
C LEU A 129 -4.39 18.12 -7.45
N LEU A 130 -3.30 17.94 -8.16
CA LEU A 130 -2.03 18.54 -7.80
C LEU A 130 -1.98 20.03 -8.16
N LYS A 131 -1.36 20.82 -7.29
CA LYS A 131 -0.90 22.19 -7.58
C LYS A 131 0.17 22.14 -8.68
N PRO A 132 0.39 23.23 -9.45
CA PRO A 132 1.57 23.34 -10.32
C PRO A 132 2.85 23.09 -9.54
N GLY A 133 3.73 22.19 -10.01
CA GLY A 133 4.94 21.76 -9.32
C GLY A 133 4.72 20.72 -8.22
N GLY A 134 3.48 20.38 -7.89
CA GLY A 134 3.13 19.35 -6.92
C GLY A 134 3.58 17.95 -7.33
N MET A 135 3.64 17.02 -6.40
CA MET A 135 4.22 15.70 -6.57
C MET A 135 3.18 14.59 -6.38
N LEU A 136 3.19 13.61 -7.27
CA LEU A 136 2.59 12.30 -7.03
C LEU A 136 3.71 11.33 -6.58
N ALA A 137 3.51 10.69 -5.42
CA ALA A 137 4.38 9.65 -4.92
C ALA A 137 3.62 8.32 -4.81
N MET A 138 4.21 7.27 -5.32
CA MET A 138 3.66 5.92 -5.33
C MET A 138 4.71 4.98 -4.75
N PHE A 139 4.32 4.15 -3.80
CA PHE A 139 5.29 3.21 -3.23
C PHE A 139 4.65 1.89 -2.83
N LEU A 140 5.46 0.86 -2.86
CA LEU A 140 5.10 -0.51 -2.54
C LEU A 140 6.30 -1.26 -1.97
N THR A 141 6.06 -2.43 -1.43
CA THR A 141 7.11 -3.34 -0.98
C THR A 141 7.07 -4.62 -1.82
N ARG A 142 8.23 -5.04 -2.35
CA ARG A 142 8.47 -6.37 -2.89
C ARG A 142 9.22 -7.18 -1.86
N ARG A 143 8.84 -8.44 -1.69
CA ARG A 143 9.45 -9.35 -0.73
C ARG A 143 10.11 -10.52 -1.42
N ASP A 144 11.28 -10.90 -0.91
CA ASP A 144 11.99 -12.10 -1.31
C ASP A 144 12.47 -12.86 -0.06
N TYR A 145 12.25 -14.17 -0.03
CA TYR A 145 12.75 -15.08 1.00
C TYR A 145 13.45 -16.30 0.37
N ARG A 146 13.48 -16.37 -0.96
CA ARG A 146 14.10 -17.47 -1.69
C ARG A 146 15.60 -17.52 -1.46
N THR A 147 16.24 -16.37 -1.45
CA THR A 147 17.70 -16.26 -1.32
C THR A 147 18.19 -16.55 0.09
N SER A 148 17.38 -16.26 1.12
CA SER A 148 17.78 -16.47 2.52
C SER A 148 17.76 -17.93 2.92
N ASN A 149 16.78 -18.71 2.44
CA ASN A 149 16.64 -20.15 2.73
C ASN A 149 15.97 -20.89 1.57
N PRO A 150 16.74 -21.34 0.54
CA PRO A 150 16.17 -22.04 -0.60
C PRO A 150 15.41 -23.32 -0.24
N ALA A 151 15.86 -24.08 0.77
CA ALA A 151 15.18 -25.31 1.19
C ALA A 151 13.81 -25.01 1.83
N LEU A 152 13.70 -23.96 2.63
CA LEU A 152 12.43 -23.51 3.18
C LEU A 152 11.52 -22.95 2.08
N TYR A 153 12.08 -22.20 1.12
CA TYR A 153 11.34 -21.70 -0.04
C TYR A 153 10.67 -22.86 -0.78
N GLU A 154 11.41 -23.92 -1.14
CA GLU A 154 10.84 -25.08 -1.86
C GLU A 154 9.73 -25.77 -1.06
N ARG A 155 9.88 -25.92 0.26
CA ARG A 155 8.81 -26.47 1.12
C ARG A 155 7.54 -25.60 1.09
N ILE A 156 7.71 -24.29 1.15
CA ILE A 156 6.61 -23.34 1.07
C ILE A 156 5.93 -23.43 -0.29
N GLN A 157 6.70 -23.48 -1.41
CA GLN A 157 6.11 -23.62 -2.74
C GLN A 157 5.28 -24.92 -2.87
N GLN A 158 5.73 -26.05 -2.33
CA GLN A 158 4.94 -27.30 -2.33
C GLN A 158 3.60 -27.15 -1.59
N VAL A 159 3.55 -26.34 -0.54
CA VAL A 159 2.29 -26.03 0.17
C VAL A 159 1.37 -25.17 -0.70
N TYR A 160 1.93 -24.14 -1.37
CA TYR A 160 1.18 -23.31 -2.31
C TYR A 160 0.64 -24.11 -3.49
N ASP A 161 1.46 -24.93 -4.14
CA ASP A 161 1.05 -25.76 -5.28
C ASP A 161 -0.13 -26.67 -4.93
N ARG A 162 -0.21 -27.11 -3.68
CA ARG A 162 -1.27 -28.01 -3.23
C ARG A 162 -2.55 -27.32 -2.83
N TYR A 163 -2.48 -26.18 -2.16
CA TYR A 163 -3.62 -25.58 -1.45
C TYR A 163 -3.95 -24.17 -1.88
N PHE A 164 -3.08 -23.49 -2.64
CA PHE A 164 -3.33 -22.12 -3.09
C PHE A 164 -4.29 -22.10 -4.29
N LYS A 165 -5.58 -22.06 -3.98
CA LYS A 165 -6.66 -22.10 -4.99
C LYS A 165 -7.64 -20.94 -4.73
N PRO A 166 -7.21 -19.69 -4.95
CA PRO A 166 -8.11 -18.56 -4.76
C PRO A 166 -9.26 -18.63 -5.77
N GLU A 167 -10.48 -18.35 -5.32
CA GLU A 167 -11.65 -18.29 -6.21
C GLU A 167 -11.50 -17.20 -7.27
N ILE A 168 -10.74 -16.14 -6.95
CA ILE A 168 -10.47 -15.02 -7.85
C ILE A 168 -8.96 -14.90 -7.98
N PRO A 169 -8.40 -15.25 -9.14
CA PRO A 169 -7.00 -14.98 -9.40
C PRO A 169 -6.81 -13.47 -9.50
N TYR A 170 -5.96 -12.92 -8.63
CA TYR A 170 -5.69 -11.50 -8.59
C TYR A 170 -4.25 -11.20 -9.05
N SER A 171 -4.10 -10.26 -9.94
CA SER A 171 -2.79 -9.78 -10.40
C SER A 171 -2.80 -8.27 -10.66
N HIS A 172 -1.92 -7.54 -9.99
CA HIS A 172 -1.62 -6.14 -10.32
C HIS A 172 -0.63 -5.99 -11.50
N GLY A 173 -0.29 -7.07 -12.19
CA GLY A 173 0.77 -7.11 -13.19
C GLY A 173 0.60 -6.18 -14.39
N SER A 174 -0.60 -5.60 -14.58
CA SER A 174 -0.89 -4.69 -15.68
C SER A 174 -0.67 -3.20 -15.35
N PHE A 175 -0.64 -2.80 -14.05
CA PHE A 175 -0.49 -1.39 -13.69
C PHE A 175 0.97 -0.92 -13.87
N ARG A 176 1.16 0.07 -14.72
CA ARG A 176 2.48 0.61 -15.06
C ARG A 176 2.69 1.98 -14.42
N TYR A 177 3.45 2.05 -13.36
CA TYR A 177 3.69 3.29 -12.60
C TYR A 177 4.36 4.38 -13.47
N GLU A 178 5.28 4.00 -14.38
CA GLU A 178 5.92 4.92 -15.33
C GLU A 178 4.95 5.52 -16.34
N ALA A 179 3.80 4.88 -16.58
CA ALA A 179 2.76 5.38 -17.46
C ALA A 179 2.25 6.76 -17.04
N ALA A 180 2.48 7.21 -15.80
CA ALA A 180 2.22 8.57 -15.37
C ALA A 180 2.79 9.61 -16.34
N LEU A 181 3.95 9.36 -16.96
CA LEU A 181 4.55 10.25 -17.96
C LEU A 181 3.67 10.47 -19.17
N ASN A 182 2.84 9.49 -19.57
CA ASN A 182 1.92 9.58 -20.70
C ASN A 182 0.71 10.48 -20.39
N TYR A 183 0.49 10.83 -19.12
CA TYR A 183 -0.62 11.66 -18.64
C TYR A 183 -0.20 13.09 -18.31
N GLY A 184 1.01 13.51 -18.70
CA GLY A 184 1.50 14.87 -18.53
C GLY A 184 2.33 15.12 -17.28
N TYR A 185 2.69 14.09 -16.55
CA TYR A 185 3.69 14.18 -15.49
C TYR A 185 5.12 14.26 -16.05
N THR A 186 6.02 14.77 -15.24
CA THR A 186 7.46 14.91 -15.56
C THR A 186 8.31 14.44 -14.38
N ALA A 187 9.63 14.47 -14.55
CA ALA A 187 10.60 14.21 -13.49
C ALA A 187 10.41 12.85 -12.78
N TRP A 188 10.23 11.79 -13.57
CA TRP A 188 10.19 10.43 -13.05
C TRP A 188 11.46 10.10 -12.26
N ARG A 189 11.25 9.56 -11.06
CA ARG A 189 12.33 9.04 -10.23
C ARG A 189 11.85 7.75 -9.55
N LYS A 190 12.75 6.76 -9.46
CA LYS A 190 12.55 5.52 -8.70
C LYS A 190 13.73 5.37 -7.75
N THR A 191 13.42 5.12 -6.47
CA THR A 191 14.42 4.84 -5.42
C THR A 191 14.04 3.54 -4.72
N GLU A 192 15.01 2.72 -4.39
CA GLU A 192 14.80 1.45 -3.68
C GLU A 192 15.52 1.49 -2.33
N PHE A 193 14.86 0.96 -1.30
CA PHE A 193 15.36 0.84 0.06
C PHE A 193 15.22 -0.62 0.48
N HIS A 194 16.23 -1.16 1.14
CA HIS A 194 16.27 -2.57 1.47
C HIS A 194 16.26 -2.77 2.98
N THR A 195 15.39 -3.65 3.46
CA THR A 195 15.32 -4.07 4.85
C THR A 195 15.19 -5.59 4.93
N ALA A 196 15.47 -6.15 6.08
CA ALA A 196 15.21 -7.56 6.36
C ALA A 196 14.33 -7.67 7.61
N GLN A 197 13.40 -8.59 7.57
CA GLN A 197 12.51 -8.90 8.69
C GLN A 197 12.53 -10.41 8.94
N VAL A 198 12.46 -10.78 10.21
CA VAL A 198 12.40 -12.17 10.64
C VAL A 198 11.04 -12.43 11.25
N TYR A 199 10.41 -13.51 10.83
CA TYR A 199 9.11 -13.95 11.34
C TYR A 199 9.23 -15.35 11.93
N THR A 200 8.53 -15.59 13.02
CA THR A 200 8.19 -16.94 13.48
C THR A 200 7.12 -17.57 12.56
N ALA A 201 6.82 -18.85 12.74
CA ALA A 201 5.76 -19.52 11.98
C ALA A 201 4.39 -18.83 12.17
N ASP A 202 4.05 -18.47 13.42
CA ASP A 202 2.80 -17.77 13.72
C ASP A 202 2.72 -16.40 13.05
N GLU A 203 3.78 -15.60 13.14
CA GLU A 203 3.85 -14.27 12.54
C GLU A 203 3.80 -14.33 11.01
N TYR A 204 4.47 -15.32 10.41
CA TYR A 204 4.45 -15.51 8.97
C TYR A 204 3.05 -15.88 8.47
N VAL A 205 2.36 -16.80 9.14
CA VAL A 205 0.98 -17.17 8.79
C VAL A 205 0.02 -16.00 8.99
N ALA A 206 0.16 -15.27 10.11
CA ALA A 206 -0.64 -14.08 10.36
C ALA A 206 -0.44 -13.01 9.28
N PHE A 207 0.81 -12.80 8.85
CA PHE A 207 1.14 -11.93 7.72
C PHE A 207 0.51 -12.42 6.40
N CYS A 208 0.65 -13.72 6.05
CA CYS A 208 0.02 -14.31 4.86
C CYS A 208 -1.51 -14.11 4.88
N GLY A 209 -2.14 -14.23 6.03
CA GLY A 209 -3.58 -14.00 6.22
C GLY A 209 -4.04 -12.57 5.91
N THR A 210 -3.11 -11.63 5.72
CA THR A 210 -3.43 -10.25 5.31
C THR A 210 -3.39 -10.03 3.80
N HIS A 211 -3.13 -11.04 2.99
CA HIS A 211 -3.10 -10.93 1.54
C HIS A 211 -4.47 -11.21 0.92
N CYS A 212 -4.87 -10.39 -0.06
CA CYS A 212 -6.18 -10.49 -0.69
C CYS A 212 -6.45 -11.86 -1.32
N ASP A 213 -5.46 -12.41 -1.99
CA ASP A 213 -5.50 -13.72 -2.64
C ASP A 213 -5.58 -14.90 -1.64
N HIS A 214 -5.10 -14.73 -0.42
CA HIS A 214 -5.22 -15.71 0.66
C HIS A 214 -6.59 -15.63 1.36
N ILE A 215 -7.12 -14.42 1.52
CA ILE A 215 -8.43 -14.21 2.16
C ILE A 215 -9.55 -14.90 1.37
N VAL A 216 -9.46 -14.90 0.04
CA VAL A 216 -10.49 -15.46 -0.86
C VAL A 216 -10.32 -16.96 -1.15
N ILE A 217 -9.37 -17.65 -0.52
CA ILE A 217 -9.26 -19.09 -0.64
C ILE A 217 -10.41 -19.74 0.16
N PRO A 218 -11.22 -20.63 -0.43
CA PRO A 218 -12.30 -21.29 0.28
C PRO A 218 -11.77 -22.34 1.26
N GLU A 219 -12.59 -22.65 2.28
CA GLU A 219 -12.36 -23.81 3.15
C GLU A 219 -12.68 -25.12 2.41
N PRO A 220 -11.92 -26.24 2.63
CA PRO A 220 -10.86 -26.38 3.65
C PRO A 220 -9.45 -26.01 3.14
N ASP A 221 -9.30 -25.57 1.89
CA ASP A 221 -7.99 -25.31 1.29
C ASP A 221 -7.24 -24.17 2.04
N ARG A 222 -7.97 -23.13 2.49
CA ARG A 222 -7.38 -22.03 3.26
C ARG A 222 -6.76 -22.49 4.59
N SER A 223 -7.51 -23.23 5.38
CA SER A 223 -7.01 -23.79 6.65
C SER A 223 -5.84 -24.76 6.41
N SER A 224 -5.90 -25.56 5.34
CA SER A 224 -4.81 -26.48 4.98
C SER A 224 -3.56 -25.74 4.52
N LEU A 225 -3.71 -24.64 3.75
CA LEU A 225 -2.61 -23.77 3.35
C LEU A 225 -1.91 -23.19 4.58
N PHE A 226 -2.64 -22.56 5.48
CA PHE A 226 -2.05 -21.92 6.67
C PHE A 226 -1.38 -22.93 7.60
N ALA A 227 -2.00 -24.09 7.83
CA ALA A 227 -1.37 -25.17 8.60
C ALA A 227 -0.10 -25.72 7.92
N GLY A 228 -0.08 -25.78 6.60
CA GLY A 228 1.08 -26.19 5.82
C GLY A 228 2.22 -25.19 5.90
N LEU A 229 1.93 -23.90 5.72
CA LEU A 229 2.90 -22.80 5.83
C LEU A 229 3.49 -22.73 7.24
N HIS A 230 2.65 -22.83 8.28
CA HIS A 230 3.10 -22.88 9.67
C HIS A 230 4.09 -24.02 9.89
N ARG A 231 3.75 -25.26 9.49
CA ARG A 231 4.64 -26.40 9.65
C ARG A 231 5.95 -26.23 8.88
N ALA A 232 5.90 -25.72 7.65
CA ALA A 232 7.11 -25.51 6.86
C ALA A 232 8.12 -24.61 7.57
N VAL A 233 7.66 -23.52 8.20
CA VAL A 233 8.51 -22.60 8.96
C VAL A 233 8.91 -23.17 10.30
N ALA A 234 7.98 -23.77 11.06
CA ALA A 234 8.24 -24.34 12.38
C ALA A 234 9.31 -25.46 12.33
N ASP A 235 9.19 -26.38 11.36
CA ASP A 235 10.13 -27.50 11.14
C ASP A 235 11.49 -27.02 10.57
N SER A 236 11.59 -25.76 10.15
CA SER A 236 12.81 -25.13 9.65
C SER A 236 13.49 -24.22 10.69
N GLY A 237 13.27 -24.48 11.99
CA GLY A 237 13.84 -23.73 13.09
C GLY A 237 12.97 -22.55 13.54
N ASN A 238 11.68 -22.57 13.20
CA ASN A 238 10.68 -21.53 13.53
C ASN A 238 11.13 -20.11 13.17
N ARG A 239 11.80 -20.00 12.03
CA ARG A 239 12.35 -18.72 11.54
C ARG A 239 12.28 -18.65 10.03
N ILE A 240 11.70 -17.57 9.51
CA ILE A 240 11.80 -17.19 8.11
C ILE A 240 12.31 -15.75 8.02
N GLU A 241 13.37 -15.52 7.26
CA GLU A 241 13.92 -14.20 6.99
C GLU A 241 13.45 -13.73 5.61
N MET A 242 12.86 -12.55 5.58
CA MET A 242 12.31 -11.93 4.37
C MET A 242 13.05 -10.64 4.09
N PHE A 243 13.53 -10.50 2.86
CA PHE A 243 14.15 -9.28 2.36
C PHE A 243 13.09 -8.42 1.68
N ASP A 244 12.86 -7.24 2.24
CA ASP A 244 11.92 -6.27 1.70
C ASP A 244 12.67 -5.23 0.87
N THR A 245 12.22 -5.04 -0.38
CA THR A 245 12.59 -3.90 -1.22
C THR A 245 11.42 -2.94 -1.24
N HIS A 246 11.54 -1.83 -0.52
CA HIS A 246 10.59 -0.73 -0.55
C HIS A 246 10.92 0.17 -1.73
N ILE A 247 9.97 0.35 -2.64
CA ILE A 247 10.17 1.09 -3.89
C ILE A 247 9.37 2.37 -3.83
N LEU A 248 10.04 3.51 -3.86
CA LEU A 248 9.44 4.84 -3.98
C LEU A 248 9.57 5.33 -5.43
N MET A 249 8.43 5.63 -6.04
CA MET A 249 8.32 6.18 -7.38
C MET A 249 7.67 7.55 -7.30
N THR A 250 8.30 8.57 -7.86
CA THR A 250 7.80 9.94 -7.82
C THR A 250 7.76 10.57 -9.21
N VAL A 251 6.74 11.39 -9.43
CA VAL A 251 6.60 12.25 -10.61
C VAL A 251 6.07 13.61 -10.19
N LYS A 252 6.28 14.63 -11.00
CA LYS A 252 5.82 15.99 -10.74
C LYS A 252 4.82 16.46 -11.78
N LYS A 253 3.81 17.19 -11.34
CA LYS A 253 3.03 18.05 -12.22
C LYS A 253 3.92 19.19 -12.69
N PRO A 254 3.98 19.51 -14.00
CA PRO A 254 4.73 20.67 -14.48
C PRO A 254 4.35 21.93 -13.70
N ALA A 255 5.34 22.71 -13.31
CA ALA A 255 5.11 24.08 -12.91
C ALA A 255 4.54 24.80 -14.14
N GLY A 256 3.37 25.44 -14.01
CA GLY A 256 2.83 26.21 -15.14
C GLY A 256 3.89 27.16 -15.69
N ALA A 257 3.94 27.34 -16.99
CA ALA A 257 4.78 28.38 -17.57
C ALA A 257 4.40 29.72 -16.92
N HIS A 258 5.35 30.37 -16.27
CA HIS A 258 5.15 31.76 -15.85
C HIS A 258 4.89 32.54 -17.14
N LYS A 259 3.63 32.96 -17.36
CA LYS A 259 3.30 33.96 -18.37
C LYS A 259 3.75 35.33 -17.87
#